data_033ea0711e97bdae216739bdfeb4fba4
#
_entry.id   033ea0711e97bdae216739bdfeb4fba4
#
_cell.length_a   1.000
_cell.length_b   1.000
_cell.length_c   1.000
_cell.angle_alpha   90.00
_cell.angle_beta   90.00
_cell.angle_gamma   90.00
#
_symmetry.space_group_name_H-M   'P 1'
#
loop_
_entity.id
_entity.type
_entity.pdbx_description
1 polymer ?
#
loop_
_entity_poly.entity_id
_entity_poly.type
_entity_poly.pdbx_seq_one_letter_code
_entity_poly.pdbx_strand_id
1 'polypeptide(L)'
;MSCLFDSLATFVSDSSPEIRQRVCDYLGDNKPLMDGIDTNTLFDAAYTAKMRNSVTWGGAAEIQVVCIIYNISVIITIIRSGDRSNRPIVFLPMQRKLNMARAYMYWDGGHYTPAPVRLVGI
;
A
#
# COMPACT_ATOMS: atom_id res chain seq x y z
N MET A 1 -12.83 -5.82 5.89
CA MET A 1 -12.39 -4.48 6.33
C MET A 1 -11.39 -3.93 5.34
N SER A 2 -11.58 -2.71 4.90
CA SER A 2 -10.81 -2.14 3.81
C SER A 2 -10.00 -0.91 4.23
N CYS A 3 -9.57 -0.84 5.49
CA CYS A 3 -8.94 0.38 6.00
C CYS A 3 -7.69 0.80 5.21
N LEU A 4 -6.87 -0.16 4.76
CA LEU A 4 -5.72 0.16 3.91
C LEU A 4 -6.16 0.79 2.60
N PHE A 5 -7.08 0.15 1.88
CA PHE A 5 -7.52 0.64 0.57
C PHE A 5 -8.35 1.91 0.71
N ASP A 6 -9.12 2.04 1.79
CA ASP A 6 -9.86 3.28 2.08
C ASP A 6 -8.91 4.45 2.31
N SER A 7 -7.82 4.21 3.04
CA SER A 7 -6.80 5.25 3.27
C SER A 7 -6.08 5.62 1.98
N LEU A 8 -5.72 4.63 1.17
CA LEU A 8 -5.06 4.87 -0.11
C LEU A 8 -5.96 5.62 -1.08
N ALA A 9 -7.27 5.39 -1.03
CA ALA A 9 -8.24 6.07 -1.89
C ALA A 9 -8.26 7.58 -1.67
N THR A 10 -7.75 8.08 -0.57
CA THR A 10 -7.63 9.53 -0.35
C THR A 10 -6.52 10.17 -1.17
N PHE A 11 -5.59 9.38 -1.69
CA PHE A 11 -4.41 9.89 -2.40
C PHE A 11 -4.41 9.59 -3.90
N VAL A 12 -5.29 8.72 -4.35
CA VAL A 12 -5.41 8.36 -5.77
C VAL A 12 -6.85 8.56 -6.22
N SER A 13 -7.08 8.55 -7.53
CA SER A 13 -8.40 8.84 -8.09
C SER A 13 -9.37 7.66 -8.09
N ASP A 14 -8.88 6.45 -7.81
CA ASP A 14 -9.73 5.26 -7.78
C ASP A 14 -10.36 5.07 -6.39
N SER A 15 -11.50 4.40 -6.35
CA SER A 15 -12.16 4.03 -5.10
C SER A 15 -11.45 2.86 -4.43
N SER A 16 -11.74 2.64 -3.15
CA SER A 16 -11.20 1.53 -2.39
C SER A 16 -11.44 0.17 -3.08
N PRO A 17 -12.65 -0.18 -3.53
CA PRO A 17 -12.86 -1.43 -4.25
C PRO A 17 -12.06 -1.52 -5.56
N GLU A 18 -11.95 -0.43 -6.30
CA GLU A 18 -11.17 -0.40 -7.54
C GLU A 18 -9.68 -0.63 -7.28
N ILE A 19 -9.13 0.00 -6.25
CA ILE A 19 -7.73 -0.19 -5.86
C ILE A 19 -7.48 -1.65 -5.52
N ARG A 20 -8.36 -2.25 -4.71
CA ARG A 20 -8.25 -3.66 -4.31
C ARG A 20 -8.22 -4.57 -5.53
N GLN A 21 -9.11 -4.38 -6.48
CA GLN A 21 -9.17 -5.24 -7.66
C GLN A 21 -7.97 -5.05 -8.57
N ARG A 22 -7.50 -3.84 -8.74
CA ARG A 22 -6.28 -3.57 -9.53
C ARG A 22 -5.05 -4.21 -8.92
N VAL A 23 -4.93 -4.16 -7.59
CA VAL A 23 -3.85 -4.82 -6.87
C VAL A 23 -3.91 -6.33 -7.09
N CYS A 24 -5.09 -6.92 -6.98
CA CYS A 24 -5.27 -8.35 -7.19
C CYS A 24 -4.96 -8.77 -8.63
N ASP A 25 -5.34 -7.95 -9.60
CA ASP A 25 -5.01 -8.21 -11.00
C ASP A 25 -3.50 -8.22 -11.22
N TYR A 26 -2.80 -7.27 -10.62
CA TYR A 26 -1.34 -7.20 -10.71
C TYR A 26 -0.68 -8.45 -10.13
N LEU A 27 -1.11 -8.86 -8.94
CA LEU A 27 -0.57 -10.04 -8.26
C LEU A 27 -0.92 -11.33 -9.03
N GLY A 28 -2.14 -11.39 -9.56
CA GLY A 28 -2.59 -12.55 -10.31
C GLY A 28 -1.87 -12.72 -11.65
N ASP A 29 -1.39 -11.63 -12.23
CA ASP A 29 -0.60 -11.66 -13.46
C ASP A 29 0.87 -11.97 -13.21
N ASN A 30 1.26 -12.24 -11.98
CA ASN A 30 2.63 -12.58 -11.59
C ASN A 30 3.66 -11.54 -11.98
N LYS A 31 3.28 -10.28 -11.94
CA LYS A 31 4.18 -9.18 -12.22
C LYS A 31 5.11 -8.94 -11.03
N PRO A 32 6.33 -8.47 -11.27
CA PRO A 32 7.31 -8.34 -10.18
C PRO A 32 6.96 -7.21 -9.21
N LEU A 33 7.25 -7.44 -7.93
CA LEU A 33 7.13 -6.44 -6.87
C LEU A 33 8.48 -5.78 -6.56
N MET A 34 9.52 -6.57 -6.61
CA MET A 34 10.90 -6.17 -6.33
C MET A 34 11.83 -7.01 -7.19
N ASP A 35 13.02 -6.49 -7.45
CA ASP A 35 14.01 -7.21 -8.21
C ASP A 35 14.41 -8.50 -7.48
N GLY A 36 14.47 -9.60 -8.23
CA GLY A 36 14.94 -10.87 -7.71
C GLY A 36 13.93 -11.67 -6.91
N ILE A 37 12.67 -11.21 -6.82
CA ILE A 37 11.61 -11.95 -6.12
C ILE A 37 10.61 -12.49 -7.13
N ASP A 38 10.40 -13.81 -7.08
CA ASP A 38 9.41 -14.48 -7.90
C ASP A 38 8.04 -14.42 -7.18
N THR A 39 7.11 -13.67 -7.75
CA THR A 39 5.78 -13.51 -7.18
C THR A 39 4.93 -14.79 -7.28
N ASN A 40 5.25 -15.69 -8.19
CA ASN A 40 4.55 -16.99 -8.31
C ASN A 40 4.66 -17.82 -7.04
N THR A 41 5.78 -17.75 -6.35
CA THR A 41 6.00 -18.53 -5.14
C THR A 41 5.37 -17.88 -3.90
N LEU A 42 5.08 -16.58 -3.97
CA LEU A 42 4.54 -15.83 -2.84
C LEU A 42 3.03 -15.64 -2.92
N PHE A 43 2.49 -15.46 -4.11
CA PHE A 43 1.10 -15.07 -4.31
C PHE A 43 0.44 -15.97 -5.36
N ASP A 44 -0.09 -17.09 -4.89
CA ASP A 44 -0.80 -18.03 -5.75
C ASP A 44 -2.25 -17.58 -5.99
N ALA A 45 -2.99 -18.36 -6.77
CA ALA A 45 -4.38 -18.06 -7.07
C ALA A 45 -5.27 -18.03 -5.82
N ALA A 46 -4.96 -18.84 -4.82
CA ALA A 46 -5.71 -18.84 -3.56
C ALA A 46 -5.52 -17.53 -2.80
N TYR A 47 -4.29 -17.00 -2.80
CA TYR A 47 -3.99 -15.72 -2.16
C TYR A 47 -4.78 -14.59 -2.82
N THR A 48 -4.73 -14.49 -4.15
CA THR A 48 -5.42 -13.42 -4.87
C THR A 48 -6.93 -13.53 -4.76
N ALA A 49 -7.49 -14.73 -4.80
CA ALA A 49 -8.91 -14.95 -4.61
C ALA A 49 -9.36 -14.46 -3.22
N LYS A 50 -8.58 -14.75 -2.20
CA LYS A 50 -8.87 -14.28 -0.84
C LYS A 50 -8.75 -12.76 -0.73
N MET A 51 -7.72 -12.17 -1.36
CA MET A 51 -7.48 -10.73 -1.29
C MET A 51 -8.54 -9.92 -2.04
N ARG A 52 -9.22 -10.52 -3.03
CA ARG A 52 -10.32 -9.84 -3.72
C ARG A 52 -11.54 -9.61 -2.80
N ASN A 53 -11.62 -10.36 -1.72
CA ASN A 53 -12.72 -10.21 -0.77
C ASN A 53 -12.53 -8.95 0.07
N SER A 54 -13.57 -8.12 0.15
CA SER A 54 -13.52 -6.82 0.85
C SER A 54 -13.24 -6.94 2.35
N VAL A 55 -13.42 -8.12 2.95
CA VAL A 55 -13.13 -8.33 4.38
C VAL A 55 -11.70 -8.77 4.64
N THR A 56 -10.91 -9.03 3.60
CA THR A 56 -9.52 -9.42 3.75
C THR A 56 -8.66 -8.18 3.94
N TRP A 57 -7.80 -8.21 4.94
CA TRP A 57 -6.90 -7.08 5.23
C TRP A 57 -5.74 -7.06 4.24
N GLY A 58 -5.45 -5.88 3.71
CA GLY A 58 -4.26 -5.66 2.91
C GLY A 58 -3.03 -5.42 3.78
N GLY A 59 -1.86 -5.63 3.21
CA GLY A 59 -0.59 -5.46 3.92
C GLY A 59 0.51 -4.95 3.01
N ALA A 60 1.76 -5.26 3.38
CA ALA A 60 2.95 -4.72 2.71
C ALA A 60 2.98 -5.03 1.21
N ALA A 61 2.58 -6.24 0.81
CA ALA A 61 2.58 -6.61 -0.61
C ALA A 61 1.63 -5.72 -1.41
N GLU A 62 0.44 -5.48 -0.88
CA GLU A 62 -0.58 -4.65 -1.52
C GLU A 62 -0.13 -3.19 -1.61
N ILE A 63 0.52 -2.68 -0.57
CA ILE A 63 1.08 -1.32 -0.58
C ILE A 63 2.13 -1.19 -1.68
N GLN A 64 3.00 -2.17 -1.81
CA GLN A 64 4.05 -2.16 -2.85
C GLN A 64 3.44 -2.14 -4.25
N VAL A 65 2.38 -2.93 -4.48
CA VAL A 65 1.68 -2.93 -5.77
C VAL A 65 1.06 -1.56 -6.05
N VAL A 66 0.46 -0.93 -5.04
CA VAL A 66 -0.12 0.41 -5.21
C VAL A 66 0.95 1.41 -5.63
N CYS A 67 2.13 1.36 -5.03
CA CYS A 67 3.24 2.24 -5.43
C CYS A 67 3.58 2.06 -6.91
N ILE A 68 3.57 0.82 -7.40
CA ILE A 68 3.89 0.50 -8.79
C ILE A 68 2.79 0.97 -9.74
N ILE A 69 1.54 0.62 -9.44
CA ILE A 69 0.41 0.89 -10.32
C ILE A 69 0.17 2.39 -10.45
N TYR A 70 0.17 3.10 -9.33
CA TYR A 70 -0.19 4.52 -9.29
C TYR A 70 1.03 5.44 -9.34
N ASN A 71 2.23 4.88 -9.36
CA ASN A 71 3.50 5.63 -9.41
C ASN A 71 3.58 6.65 -8.27
N ILE A 72 3.39 6.17 -7.07
CA ILE A 72 3.46 6.98 -5.85
C ILE A 72 4.40 6.33 -4.83
N SER A 73 4.87 7.12 -3.88
CA SER A 73 5.51 6.58 -2.69
C SER A 73 4.50 6.57 -1.55
N VAL A 74 4.57 5.56 -0.69
CA VAL A 74 3.71 5.44 0.48
C VAL A 74 4.59 5.47 1.71
N ILE A 75 4.32 6.41 2.61
CA ILE A 75 5.09 6.59 3.84
C ILE A 75 4.17 6.28 5.02
N ILE A 76 4.52 5.27 5.80
CA ILE A 76 3.71 4.81 6.92
C ILE A 76 4.43 5.11 8.22
N THR A 77 3.80 5.91 9.06
CA THR A 77 4.27 6.18 10.41
C THR A 77 3.55 5.26 11.39
N ILE A 78 4.31 4.47 12.11
CA ILE A 78 3.76 3.58 13.13
C ILE A 78 3.53 4.37 14.40
N ILE A 79 2.28 4.40 14.86
CA ILE A 79 1.90 5.10 16.07
C ILE A 79 1.71 4.08 17.18
N ARG A 80 2.51 4.20 18.23
CA ARG A 80 2.39 3.35 19.42
C ARG A 80 2.33 4.24 20.64
N SER A 81 1.49 3.84 21.60
CA SER A 81 1.39 4.57 22.87
C SER A 81 2.76 4.63 23.55
N GLY A 82 3.21 5.84 23.87
CA GLY A 82 4.47 6.07 24.57
C GLY A 82 5.73 6.00 23.73
N ASP A 83 5.62 5.67 22.46
CA ASP A 83 6.78 5.61 21.57
C ASP A 83 6.81 6.83 20.67
N ARG A 84 7.88 7.61 20.79
CA ARG A 84 8.08 8.82 19.99
C ARG A 84 9.24 8.72 19.01
N SER A 85 9.90 7.59 18.97
CA SER A 85 11.06 7.38 18.10
C SER A 85 10.70 6.69 16.79
N ASN A 86 9.45 6.77 16.39
CA ASN A 86 8.93 6.07 15.21
C ASN A 86 9.61 6.55 13.95
N ARG A 87 10.27 5.64 13.27
CA ARG A 87 10.79 5.89 11.95
C ARG A 87 9.73 5.49 10.93
N PRO A 88 9.47 6.33 9.93
CA PRO A 88 8.50 5.96 8.90
C PRO A 88 9.03 4.79 8.06
N ILE A 89 8.11 3.94 7.64
CA ILE A 89 8.39 2.90 6.66
C ILE A 89 8.03 3.46 5.30
N VAL A 90 9.00 3.47 4.37
CA VAL A 90 8.82 4.06 3.06
C VAL A 90 8.72 2.96 2.03
N PHE A 91 7.63 2.96 1.26
CA PHE A 91 7.42 2.08 0.13
C PHE A 91 7.62 2.88 -1.15
N LEU A 92 8.41 2.34 -2.06
CA LEU A 92 8.74 2.99 -3.33
C LEU A 92 8.50 2.01 -4.47
N PRO A 93 8.09 2.49 -5.66
CA PRO A 93 8.05 1.62 -6.83
C PRO A 93 9.46 1.20 -7.23
N MET A 94 9.58 0.13 -8.01
CA MET A 94 10.87 -0.35 -8.48
C MET A 94 11.62 0.70 -9.30
N GLN A 95 10.89 1.46 -10.10
CA GLN A 95 11.46 2.54 -10.89
C GLN A 95 10.91 3.86 -10.39
N ARG A 96 11.78 4.66 -9.78
CA ARG A 96 11.41 5.98 -9.28
C ARG A 96 11.35 6.96 -10.43
N LYS A 97 10.35 7.83 -10.38
CA LYS A 97 10.24 8.97 -11.29
C LYS A 97 10.33 10.25 -10.49
N LEU A 98 10.77 11.31 -11.15
CA LEU A 98 10.79 12.63 -10.53
C LEU A 98 9.35 13.07 -10.27
N ASN A 99 9.16 13.82 -9.18
CA ASN A 99 7.87 14.42 -8.83
C ASN A 99 6.76 13.40 -8.56
N MET A 100 7.13 12.26 -7.99
CA MET A 100 6.12 11.29 -7.56
C MET A 100 5.27 11.87 -6.43
N ALA A 101 3.97 11.63 -6.49
CA ALA A 101 3.09 11.91 -5.38
C ALA A 101 3.44 11.06 -4.17
N ARG A 102 3.14 11.55 -2.99
CA ARG A 102 3.40 10.85 -1.73
C ARG A 102 2.10 10.67 -0.98
N ALA A 103 1.87 9.44 -0.50
CA ALA A 103 0.75 9.11 0.36
C ALA A 103 1.27 8.86 1.77
N TYR A 104 0.77 9.64 2.72
CA TYR A 104 1.19 9.52 4.11
C TYR A 104 0.08 8.87 4.92
N MET A 105 0.42 7.83 5.66
CA MET A 105 -0.54 7.09 6.47
C MET A 105 0.00 6.81 7.86
N TYR A 106 -0.92 6.60 8.80
CA TYR A 106 -0.62 6.10 10.13
C TYR A 106 -1.04 4.63 10.25
N TRP A 107 -0.27 3.88 11.00
CA TRP A 107 -0.57 2.50 11.39
C TRP A 107 -0.49 2.40 12.91
N ASP A 108 -1.59 2.01 13.55
CA ASP A 108 -1.67 1.94 15.01
C ASP A 108 -1.57 0.52 15.59
N GLY A 109 -1.26 -0.45 14.74
CA GLY A 109 -1.22 -1.87 15.10
C GLY A 109 -2.45 -2.65 14.67
N GLY A 110 -3.50 -1.97 14.24
CA GLY A 110 -4.73 -2.60 13.78
C GLY A 110 -5.37 -1.91 12.59
N HIS A 111 -5.13 -0.62 12.43
CA HIS A 111 -5.78 0.16 11.37
C HIS A 111 -4.81 1.10 10.68
N TYR A 112 -5.05 1.30 9.38
CA TYR A 112 -4.43 2.36 8.61
C TYR A 112 -5.38 3.56 8.54
N THR A 113 -4.83 4.75 8.69
CA THR A 113 -5.56 6.00 8.51
C THR A 113 -4.72 6.98 7.70
N PRO A 114 -5.33 7.81 6.84
CA PRO A 114 -4.55 8.81 6.11
C PRO A 114 -4.02 9.87 7.05
N ALA A 115 -2.78 10.31 6.80
CA ALA A 115 -2.17 11.40 7.55
C ALA A 115 -2.34 12.71 6.79
N PRO A 116 -2.48 13.85 7.49
CA PRO A 116 -2.54 15.15 6.82
C PRO A 116 -1.22 15.45 6.12
N VAL A 117 -1.27 15.60 4.80
CA VAL A 117 -0.07 15.80 3.98
C VAL A 117 0.68 17.08 4.38
N ARG A 118 -0.04 18.13 4.72
CA ARG A 118 0.56 19.43 5.07
C ARG A 118 1.50 19.38 6.26
N LEU A 119 1.36 18.38 7.12
CA LEU A 119 2.21 18.27 8.31
C LEU A 119 3.62 17.78 7.97
N VAL A 120 3.83 17.30 6.79
CA VAL A 120 5.08 16.66 6.39
C VAL A 120 5.95 17.59 5.56
N GLY A 121 5.37 18.56 4.90
CA GLY A 121 6.09 19.48 4.04
C GLY A 121 6.71 20.68 4.73
N ILE A 122 6.61 20.72 6.02
CA ILE A 122 7.05 21.88 6.78
C ILE A 122 8.45 21.70 7.31
#